data_a5dd88e1c16dc9a603cb1f3387ee3cdb
#
_entry.id   a5dd88e1c16dc9a603cb1f3387ee3cdb
#
_cell.length_a   1.000
_cell.length_b   1.000
_cell.length_c   1.000
_cell.angle_alpha   90.00
_cell.angle_beta   90.00
_cell.angle_gamma   90.00
#
_symmetry.space_group_name_H-M   'P 1'
#
loop_
_entity.id
_entity.type
_entity.pdbx_description
1 polymer ?
#
loop_
_entity_poly.entity_id
_entity_poly.type
_entity_poly.pdbx_seq_one_letter_code
_entity_poly.pdbx_strand_id
1 'polypeptide(L)'
;MGANRDLPLGGLTLRIALLDPPSYSPAYDHHLASALAARGHDVDLLTSPFSFGDAPEPDGYRRSQLFLPLSSRLLRRSPRSRLRVPLKAAEYVPSIALLLGRLRRSRPNVVHVQWLPLGRRDLVWARRLPRPRVLTAHNVLPHSGEADEEERRALYGAFDRVVVHTRGGAEQLARFGVPAERIVRIPHGTFDTPASIEPPSGRTLLFFGLIRDYKGLDILVQALAELPDARLVVAGDPLDPIEPIRGLAAELGVADRIEWRLGYLPQADVDRLMREATLAVFPYRGGESASGALATALGHGRPAVVSDVLGELVEEHGAGVVVPREDAAALAAAIRELLDDPAALERAFRGTEAARRGLSWDAIAETHERLYSDLLAKVGGL
;
A
#
# COMPACT_ATOMS: atom_id res chain seq x y z
N MET A 1 -6.40 -39.43 -3.43
CA MET A 1 -5.12 -39.09 -4.08
C MET A 1 -4.69 -37.74 -3.54
N GLY A 2 -3.75 -37.75 -2.58
CA GLY A 2 -3.31 -36.59 -1.87
C GLY A 2 -2.45 -35.70 -2.75
N ALA A 3 -2.80 -34.43 -2.84
CA ALA A 3 -1.95 -33.41 -3.41
C ALA A 3 -0.71 -33.23 -2.51
N ASN A 4 0.43 -33.58 -3.05
CA ASN A 4 1.74 -33.31 -2.45
C ASN A 4 1.89 -31.77 -2.34
N ARG A 5 1.72 -31.22 -1.15
CA ARG A 5 2.11 -29.85 -0.85
C ARG A 5 3.62 -29.87 -0.71
N ASP A 6 4.33 -29.36 -1.69
CA ASP A 6 5.75 -29.09 -1.56
C ASP A 6 5.95 -28.17 -0.35
N LEU A 7 6.57 -28.71 0.69
CA LEU A 7 6.92 -27.97 1.90
C LEU A 7 7.98 -26.92 1.54
N PRO A 8 7.90 -25.70 2.09
CA PRO A 8 8.83 -24.62 1.78
C PRO A 8 10.26 -24.98 2.17
N LEU A 9 11.20 -24.36 1.47
CA LEU A 9 12.64 -24.49 1.68
C LEU A 9 13.01 -24.27 3.15
N GLY A 10 13.23 -25.36 3.89
CA GLY A 10 13.84 -25.31 5.23
C GLY A 10 12.91 -25.37 6.43
N GLY A 11 11.90 -26.19 6.46
CA GLY A 11 11.29 -26.86 7.66
C GLY A 11 11.02 -26.08 8.96
N LEU A 12 11.28 -24.79 9.09
CA LEU A 12 11.16 -24.06 10.34
C LEU A 12 9.89 -23.21 10.37
N THR A 13 8.91 -23.61 11.16
CA THR A 13 7.74 -22.78 11.45
C THR A 13 8.15 -21.60 12.34
N LEU A 14 8.03 -20.37 11.82
CA LEU A 14 8.30 -19.16 12.57
C LEU A 14 7.04 -18.66 13.28
N ARG A 15 7.21 -18.11 14.49
CA ARG A 15 6.21 -17.30 15.18
C ARG A 15 6.48 -15.83 14.85
N ILE A 16 5.56 -15.21 14.11
CA ILE A 16 5.69 -13.86 13.58
C ILE A 16 4.65 -12.95 14.23
N ALA A 17 5.09 -11.86 14.85
CA ALA A 17 4.21 -10.81 15.33
C ALA A 17 4.24 -9.64 14.33
N LEU A 18 3.13 -9.43 13.61
CA LEU A 18 2.91 -8.26 12.76
C LEU A 18 2.22 -7.17 13.59
N LEU A 19 2.74 -5.93 13.53
CA LEU A 19 2.22 -4.82 14.34
C LEU A 19 1.76 -3.67 13.43
N ASP A 20 0.45 -3.42 13.38
CA ASP A 20 -0.14 -2.19 12.81
C ASP A 20 -1.00 -1.48 13.86
N PRO A 21 -0.40 -0.73 14.81
CA PRO A 21 -1.14 -0.10 15.89
C PRO A 21 -2.28 0.81 15.45
N PRO A 22 -2.15 1.63 14.36
CA PRO A 22 -3.23 2.48 13.88
C PRO A 22 -4.23 1.79 12.96
N SER A 23 -3.95 0.59 12.46
CA SER A 23 -4.72 -0.08 11.39
C SER A 23 -4.83 0.78 10.12
N TYR A 24 -3.66 1.22 9.60
CA TYR A 24 -3.63 2.09 8.41
C TYR A 24 -3.68 1.30 7.11
N SER A 25 -3.19 0.07 7.11
CA SER A 25 -3.09 -0.76 5.91
C SER A 25 -3.74 -2.16 6.07
N PRO A 26 -5.02 -2.26 6.47
CA PRO A 26 -5.63 -3.55 6.83
C PRO A 26 -5.65 -4.56 5.68
N ALA A 27 -5.76 -4.12 4.42
CA ALA A 27 -5.68 -5.00 3.26
C ALA A 27 -4.26 -5.56 3.06
N TYR A 28 -3.23 -4.70 3.14
CA TYR A 28 -1.84 -5.13 3.05
C TYR A 28 -1.49 -6.13 4.16
N ASP A 29 -1.85 -5.79 5.40
CA ASP A 29 -1.56 -6.63 6.57
C ASP A 29 -2.25 -7.98 6.49
N HIS A 30 -3.53 -7.99 6.03
CA HIS A 30 -4.29 -9.21 5.81
C HIS A 30 -3.59 -10.13 4.80
N HIS A 31 -3.28 -9.61 3.61
CA HIS A 31 -2.68 -10.42 2.55
C HIS A 31 -1.29 -10.93 2.93
N LEU A 32 -0.45 -10.09 3.55
CA LEU A 32 0.86 -10.53 4.03
C LEU A 32 0.73 -11.61 5.13
N ALA A 33 -0.16 -11.39 6.11
CA ALA A 33 -0.37 -12.33 7.19
C ALA A 33 -0.92 -13.67 6.69
N SER A 34 -1.91 -13.65 5.80
CA SER A 34 -2.49 -14.86 5.19
C SER A 34 -1.45 -15.63 4.36
N ALA A 35 -0.67 -14.93 3.54
CA ALA A 35 0.35 -15.57 2.72
C ALA A 35 1.47 -16.20 3.56
N LEU A 36 1.94 -15.53 4.63
CA LEU A 36 2.89 -16.11 5.57
C LEU A 36 2.31 -17.32 6.32
N ALA A 37 1.02 -17.26 6.71
CA ALA A 37 0.35 -18.37 7.36
C ALA A 37 0.17 -19.57 6.41
N ALA A 38 -0.17 -19.32 5.14
CA ALA A 38 -0.27 -20.35 4.11
C ALA A 38 1.07 -21.09 3.86
N ARG A 39 2.20 -20.40 4.12
CA ARG A 39 3.55 -20.97 4.07
C ARG A 39 3.96 -21.70 5.35
N GLY A 40 3.03 -21.88 6.30
CA GLY A 40 3.23 -22.70 7.51
C GLY A 40 3.75 -21.92 8.73
N HIS A 41 3.74 -20.59 8.72
CA HIS A 41 4.14 -19.78 9.87
C HIS A 41 2.98 -19.51 10.82
N ASP A 42 3.29 -19.33 12.11
CA ASP A 42 2.33 -18.92 13.13
C ASP A 42 2.32 -17.38 13.23
N VAL A 43 1.32 -16.75 12.61
CA VAL A 43 1.23 -15.29 12.47
C VAL A 43 0.19 -14.70 13.42
N ASP A 44 0.59 -13.67 14.19
CA ASP A 44 -0.29 -12.90 15.06
C ASP A 44 -0.24 -11.41 14.64
N LEU A 45 -1.33 -10.92 14.02
CA LEU A 45 -1.50 -9.52 13.66
C LEU A 45 -2.08 -8.75 14.85
N LEU A 46 -1.28 -7.85 15.43
CA LEU A 46 -1.63 -7.01 16.56
C LEU A 46 -1.95 -5.60 16.05
N THR A 47 -3.22 -5.22 16.09
CA THR A 47 -3.73 -4.01 15.46
C THR A 47 -4.79 -3.32 16.31
N SER A 48 -5.41 -2.25 15.80
CA SER A 48 -6.63 -1.63 16.31
C SER A 48 -7.86 -1.99 15.46
N PRO A 49 -9.07 -1.76 15.94
CA PRO A 49 -10.27 -1.83 15.11
C PRO A 49 -10.14 -0.84 13.92
N PHE A 50 -10.42 -1.30 12.72
CA PHE A 50 -10.45 -0.44 11.54
C PHE A 50 -11.64 0.53 11.60
N SER A 51 -11.41 1.80 11.28
CA SER A 51 -12.39 2.88 11.51
C SER A 51 -13.16 3.31 10.27
N PHE A 52 -12.73 2.89 9.06
CA PHE A 52 -13.26 3.41 7.79
C PHE A 52 -14.05 2.36 6.99
N GLY A 53 -14.27 1.18 7.55
CA GLY A 53 -14.98 0.09 6.90
C GLY A 53 -14.78 -1.22 7.65
N ASP A 54 -15.03 -2.33 6.99
CA ASP A 54 -14.75 -3.65 7.51
C ASP A 54 -13.33 -4.09 7.09
N ALA A 55 -12.56 -4.55 8.06
CA ALA A 55 -11.27 -5.18 7.77
C ALA A 55 -11.52 -6.61 7.29
N PRO A 56 -10.73 -7.12 6.30
CA PRO A 56 -10.86 -8.50 5.84
C PRO A 56 -10.84 -9.51 7.00
N GLU A 57 -11.63 -10.57 6.92
CA GLU A 57 -11.60 -11.62 7.94
C GLU A 57 -10.26 -12.38 7.92
N PRO A 58 -9.69 -12.75 9.09
CA PRO A 58 -8.44 -13.49 9.15
C PRO A 58 -8.53 -14.83 8.41
N ASP A 59 -7.53 -15.11 7.57
CA ASP A 59 -7.37 -16.38 6.87
C ASP A 59 -6.02 -17.00 7.21
N GLY A 60 -6.05 -18.08 7.98
CA GLY A 60 -4.87 -18.82 8.44
C GLY A 60 -4.04 -18.14 9.53
N TYR A 61 -4.30 -16.90 9.89
CA TYR A 61 -3.57 -16.14 10.91
C TYR A 61 -4.49 -15.71 12.06
N ARG A 62 -3.91 -15.27 13.20
CA ARG A 62 -4.67 -14.67 14.30
C ARG A 62 -4.61 -13.14 14.21
N ARG A 63 -5.76 -12.49 14.40
CA ARG A 63 -5.86 -11.02 14.55
C ARG A 63 -6.31 -10.65 15.97
N SER A 64 -5.51 -9.83 16.64
CA SER A 64 -5.78 -9.35 17.98
C SER A 64 -5.88 -7.83 18.00
N GLN A 65 -7.06 -7.31 18.30
CA GLN A 65 -7.32 -5.87 18.43
C GLN A 65 -6.85 -5.37 19.81
N LEU A 66 -5.54 -5.13 19.92
CA LEU A 66 -4.87 -4.76 21.16
C LEU A 66 -4.85 -3.26 21.39
N PHE A 67 -4.89 -2.48 20.31
CA PHE A 67 -4.74 -1.02 20.37
C PHE A 67 -6.08 -0.31 20.26
N LEU A 68 -6.24 0.76 21.03
CA LEU A 68 -7.33 1.74 20.89
C LEU A 68 -8.76 1.14 20.90
N PRO A 69 -9.10 0.13 21.72
CA PRO A 69 -10.39 -0.56 21.63
C PRO A 69 -11.57 0.33 22.00
N LEU A 70 -11.44 1.22 23.00
CA LEU A 70 -12.51 2.09 23.46
C LEU A 70 -12.69 3.29 22.53
N SER A 71 -11.60 3.99 22.22
CA SER A 71 -11.65 5.17 21.32
C SER A 71 -12.18 4.80 19.95
N SER A 72 -11.78 3.65 19.40
CA SER A 72 -12.29 3.17 18.11
C SER A 72 -13.79 2.85 18.15
N ARG A 73 -14.30 2.27 19.23
CA ARG A 73 -15.74 2.00 19.41
C ARG A 73 -16.55 3.29 19.58
N LEU A 74 -16.10 4.20 20.45
CA LEU A 74 -16.79 5.46 20.73
C LEU A 74 -16.82 6.40 19.52
N LEU A 75 -15.74 6.40 18.74
CA LEU A 75 -15.56 7.31 17.61
C LEU A 75 -16.01 6.73 16.25
N ARG A 76 -16.45 5.47 16.21
CA ARG A 76 -16.97 4.84 14.97
C ARG A 76 -18.15 5.64 14.39
N ARG A 77 -18.99 6.26 15.25
CA ARG A 77 -20.14 7.10 14.85
C ARG A 77 -19.78 8.56 14.58
N SER A 78 -18.57 8.99 14.94
CA SER A 78 -18.11 10.38 14.80
C SER A 78 -16.60 10.43 14.49
N PRO A 79 -16.16 9.92 13.35
CA PRO A 79 -14.73 9.77 13.02
C PRO A 79 -13.98 11.10 12.92
N ARG A 80 -14.69 12.24 12.76
CA ARG A 80 -14.12 13.60 12.71
C ARG A 80 -14.18 14.36 14.04
N SER A 81 -14.55 13.70 15.14
CA SER A 81 -14.64 14.34 16.47
C SER A 81 -13.28 14.89 16.95
N ARG A 82 -13.27 16.09 17.52
CA ARG A 82 -12.09 16.72 18.16
C ARG A 82 -11.58 15.93 19.38
N LEU A 83 -12.45 15.13 20.03
CA LEU A 83 -12.09 14.27 21.16
C LEU A 83 -11.25 13.04 20.74
N ARG A 84 -11.10 12.80 19.44
CA ARG A 84 -10.37 11.64 18.91
C ARG A 84 -8.92 11.61 19.36
N VAL A 85 -8.22 12.74 19.27
CA VAL A 85 -6.78 12.79 19.58
C VAL A 85 -6.49 12.53 21.06
N PRO A 86 -7.10 13.26 22.01
CA PRO A 86 -6.80 13.03 23.42
C PRO A 86 -7.23 11.64 23.90
N LEU A 87 -8.35 11.12 23.41
CA LEU A 87 -8.84 9.78 23.80
C LEU A 87 -7.89 8.68 23.29
N LYS A 88 -7.44 8.76 22.04
CA LYS A 88 -6.46 7.83 21.49
C LYS A 88 -5.13 7.92 22.24
N ALA A 89 -4.67 9.11 22.57
CA ALA A 89 -3.43 9.30 23.32
C ALA A 89 -3.49 8.66 24.72
N ALA A 90 -4.63 8.77 25.41
CA ALA A 90 -4.83 8.16 26.73
C ALA A 90 -4.83 6.62 26.68
N GLU A 91 -5.35 6.01 25.60
CA GLU A 91 -5.36 4.57 25.42
C GLU A 91 -4.04 4.00 24.89
N TYR A 92 -3.24 4.83 24.21
CA TYR A 92 -2.04 4.36 23.52
C TYR A 92 -0.99 3.79 24.47
N VAL A 93 -0.72 4.49 25.58
CA VAL A 93 0.29 4.06 26.58
C VAL A 93 -0.08 2.72 27.24
N PRO A 94 -1.29 2.50 27.75
CA PRO A 94 -1.73 1.19 28.24
C PRO A 94 -1.65 0.09 27.17
N SER A 95 -2.02 0.39 25.94
CA SER A 95 -1.93 -0.58 24.81
C SER A 95 -0.50 -1.02 24.56
N ILE A 96 0.48 -0.12 24.64
CA ILE A 96 1.91 -0.45 24.53
C ILE A 96 2.37 -1.36 25.66
N ALA A 97 1.94 -1.11 26.89
CA ALA A 97 2.28 -1.98 28.03
C ALA A 97 1.72 -3.41 27.83
N LEU A 98 0.49 -3.52 27.35
CA LEU A 98 -0.14 -4.80 26.99
C LEU A 98 0.61 -5.50 25.86
N LEU A 99 0.99 -4.76 24.80
CA LEU A 99 1.81 -5.27 23.71
C LEU A 99 3.10 -5.89 24.20
N LEU A 100 3.89 -5.15 24.98
CA LEU A 100 5.17 -5.64 25.48
C LEU A 100 5.01 -6.86 26.40
N GLY A 101 3.94 -6.87 27.22
CA GLY A 101 3.57 -8.02 28.04
C GLY A 101 3.19 -9.25 27.22
N ARG A 102 2.42 -9.06 26.13
CA ARG A 102 2.05 -10.14 25.20
C ARG A 102 3.26 -10.71 24.47
N LEU A 103 4.12 -9.86 23.89
CA LEU A 103 5.31 -10.28 23.17
C LEU A 103 6.30 -11.05 24.06
N ARG A 104 6.42 -10.67 25.35
CA ARG A 104 7.24 -11.43 26.32
C ARG A 104 6.69 -12.84 26.58
N ARG A 105 5.36 -13.01 26.56
CA ARG A 105 4.72 -14.32 26.77
C ARG A 105 4.74 -15.17 25.50
N SER A 106 4.40 -14.59 24.34
CA SER A 106 4.32 -15.31 23.06
C SER A 106 5.70 -15.64 22.49
N ARG A 107 6.74 -14.88 22.86
CA ARG A 107 8.13 -15.05 22.40
C ARG A 107 8.20 -15.26 20.89
N PRO A 108 7.76 -14.27 20.07
CA PRO A 108 7.84 -14.40 18.62
C PRO A 108 9.30 -14.54 18.18
N ASN A 109 9.53 -15.26 17.08
CA ASN A 109 10.83 -15.34 16.45
C ASN A 109 11.21 -14.00 15.77
N VAL A 110 10.19 -13.29 15.24
CA VAL A 110 10.36 -11.98 14.60
C VAL A 110 9.21 -11.06 14.99
N VAL A 111 9.54 -9.79 15.23
CA VAL A 111 8.55 -8.71 15.37
C VAL A 111 8.67 -7.80 14.16
N HIS A 112 7.61 -7.68 13.37
CA HIS A 112 7.57 -6.85 12.17
C HIS A 112 6.53 -5.73 12.33
N VAL A 113 7.02 -4.50 12.42
CA VAL A 113 6.19 -3.29 12.57
C VAL A 113 5.84 -2.74 11.20
N GLN A 114 4.54 -2.50 10.96
CA GLN A 114 4.04 -1.91 9.72
C GLN A 114 3.93 -0.39 9.83
N TRP A 115 3.54 0.12 11.00
CA TRP A 115 3.34 1.54 11.21
C TRP A 115 3.79 2.01 12.60
N LEU A 116 4.37 3.21 12.63
CA LEU A 116 4.73 3.95 13.84
C LEU A 116 3.98 5.30 13.81
N PRO A 117 2.79 5.39 14.44
CA PRO A 117 1.88 6.51 14.26
C PRO A 117 2.36 7.82 14.91
N LEU A 118 3.25 7.77 15.91
CA LEU A 118 3.71 8.93 16.68
C LEU A 118 5.19 9.27 16.44
N GLY A 119 5.82 8.68 15.41
CA GLY A 119 7.20 8.97 15.04
C GLY A 119 8.20 8.79 16.18
N ARG A 120 8.92 9.85 16.56
CA ARG A 120 9.95 9.83 17.62
C ARG A 120 9.44 9.30 18.96
N ARG A 121 8.18 9.53 19.30
CA ARG A 121 7.59 9.05 20.57
C ARG A 121 7.50 7.52 20.60
N ASP A 122 7.36 6.89 19.45
CA ASP A 122 7.30 5.43 19.33
C ASP A 122 8.65 4.76 19.58
N LEU A 123 9.76 5.49 19.47
CA LEU A 123 11.10 4.98 19.78
C LEU A 123 11.22 4.41 21.19
N VAL A 124 10.48 4.98 22.15
CA VAL A 124 10.50 4.54 23.56
C VAL A 124 10.13 3.06 23.69
N TRP A 125 9.13 2.61 22.96
CA TRP A 125 8.70 1.22 23.00
C TRP A 125 9.29 0.37 21.88
N ALA A 126 9.54 0.94 20.70
CA ALA A 126 10.16 0.23 19.58
C ALA A 126 11.51 -0.36 19.97
N ARG A 127 12.32 0.38 20.75
CA ARG A 127 13.60 -0.10 21.31
C ARG A 127 13.46 -1.23 22.32
N ARG A 128 12.27 -1.44 22.89
CA ARG A 128 11.98 -2.52 23.87
C ARG A 128 11.34 -3.76 23.24
N LEU A 129 11.06 -3.72 21.93
CA LEU A 129 10.60 -4.90 21.21
C LEU A 129 11.64 -6.01 21.23
N PRO A 130 11.24 -7.29 21.26
CA PRO A 130 12.15 -8.41 21.05
C PRO A 130 12.88 -8.27 19.70
N ARG A 131 14.07 -8.83 19.63
CA ARG A 131 14.85 -8.94 18.39
C ARG A 131 14.78 -10.36 17.84
N PRO A 132 14.89 -10.55 16.53
CA PRO A 132 14.99 -9.52 15.49
C PRO A 132 13.70 -8.73 15.30
N ARG A 133 13.84 -7.45 14.99
CA ARG A 133 12.73 -6.54 14.72
C ARG A 133 12.89 -5.84 13.37
N VAL A 134 11.84 -5.89 12.59
CA VAL A 134 11.76 -5.33 11.24
C VAL A 134 10.75 -4.18 11.22
N LEU A 135 10.97 -3.18 10.40
CA LEU A 135 10.02 -2.11 10.11
C LEU A 135 9.74 -2.08 8.61
N THR A 136 8.47 -2.07 8.20
CA THR A 136 8.10 -1.61 6.85
C THR A 136 7.88 -0.10 6.88
N ALA A 137 8.72 0.63 6.16
CA ALA A 137 8.55 2.06 5.95
C ALA A 137 7.65 2.29 4.72
N HIS A 138 6.33 2.18 4.90
CA HIS A 138 5.36 2.44 3.82
C HIS A 138 5.51 3.84 3.24
N ASN A 139 5.86 4.82 4.08
CA ASN A 139 6.18 6.19 3.70
C ASN A 139 7.50 6.58 4.35
N VAL A 140 8.55 6.74 3.56
CA VAL A 140 9.86 7.17 4.07
C VAL A 140 9.83 8.66 4.41
N LEU A 141 9.18 9.47 3.55
CA LEU A 141 8.96 10.89 3.78
C LEU A 141 7.56 11.15 4.35
N PRO A 142 7.39 12.19 5.17
CA PRO A 142 6.06 12.62 5.58
C PRO A 142 5.30 13.17 4.36
N HIS A 143 3.97 13.00 4.34
CA HIS A 143 3.12 13.56 3.28
C HIS A 143 3.05 15.10 3.32
N SER A 144 3.42 15.71 4.44
CA SER A 144 3.45 17.18 4.64
C SER A 144 4.51 17.54 5.65
N GLY A 145 5.14 18.70 5.45
CA GLY A 145 6.21 19.21 6.31
C GLY A 145 7.60 18.67 5.94
N GLU A 146 8.63 19.27 6.55
CA GLU A 146 10.01 18.84 6.39
C GLU A 146 10.29 17.58 7.22
N ALA A 147 11.11 16.68 6.68
CA ALA A 147 11.56 15.50 7.40
C ALA A 147 12.70 15.90 8.35
N ASP A 148 12.53 15.72 9.65
CA ASP A 148 13.62 15.79 10.61
C ASP A 148 14.55 14.58 10.40
N GLU A 149 15.72 14.83 9.82
CA GLU A 149 16.68 13.77 9.48
C GLU A 149 17.20 13.03 10.72
N GLU A 150 17.42 13.72 11.82
CA GLU A 150 17.87 13.09 13.07
C GLU A 150 16.79 12.19 13.64
N GLU A 151 15.54 12.64 13.63
CA GLU A 151 14.39 11.83 14.04
C GLU A 151 14.28 10.58 13.18
N ARG A 152 14.37 10.71 11.85
CA ARG A 152 14.30 9.59 10.90
C ARG A 152 15.43 8.61 11.09
N ARG A 153 16.66 9.10 11.22
CA ARG A 153 17.83 8.26 11.52
C ARG A 153 17.66 7.47 12.81
N ALA A 154 17.20 8.12 13.87
CA ALA A 154 16.95 7.48 15.15
C ALA A 154 15.84 6.44 15.08
N LEU A 155 14.77 6.72 14.32
CA LEU A 155 13.63 5.84 14.14
C LEU A 155 14.02 4.58 13.38
N TYR A 156 14.60 4.72 12.20
CA TYR A 156 15.03 3.59 11.37
C TYR A 156 16.18 2.81 11.99
N GLY A 157 17.09 3.52 12.68
CA GLY A 157 18.19 2.91 13.43
C GLY A 157 17.77 2.03 14.61
N ALA A 158 16.49 2.10 15.03
CA ALA A 158 15.96 1.23 16.08
C ALA A 158 15.66 -0.19 15.59
N PHE A 159 15.67 -0.47 14.29
CA PHE A 159 15.31 -1.75 13.70
C PHE A 159 16.50 -2.48 13.09
N ASP A 160 16.46 -3.81 13.10
CA ASP A 160 17.52 -4.65 12.53
C ASP A 160 17.47 -4.66 11.00
N ARG A 161 16.26 -4.47 10.42
CA ARG A 161 16.01 -4.23 9.00
C ARG A 161 14.87 -3.23 8.82
N VAL A 162 14.96 -2.47 7.74
CA VAL A 162 13.89 -1.57 7.28
C VAL A 162 13.51 -1.99 5.85
N VAL A 163 12.27 -2.42 5.70
CA VAL A 163 11.68 -2.76 4.40
C VAL A 163 11.12 -1.49 3.78
N VAL A 164 11.41 -1.29 2.51
CA VAL A 164 10.81 -0.27 1.63
C VAL A 164 10.26 -0.92 0.38
N HIS A 165 9.29 -0.27 -0.27
CA HIS A 165 8.65 -0.83 -1.44
C HIS A 165 9.26 -0.38 -2.76
N THR A 166 10.04 0.72 -2.75
CA THR A 166 10.59 1.36 -3.95
C THR A 166 12.09 1.59 -3.83
N ARG A 167 12.77 1.73 -4.98
CA ARG A 167 14.19 2.14 -5.04
C ARG A 167 14.37 3.54 -4.47
N GLY A 168 13.48 4.48 -4.83
CA GLY A 168 13.49 5.84 -4.28
C GLY A 168 13.38 5.85 -2.76
N GLY A 169 12.54 4.98 -2.17
CA GLY A 169 12.47 4.78 -0.73
C GLY A 169 13.79 4.28 -0.12
N ALA A 170 14.47 3.34 -0.79
CA ALA A 170 15.76 2.84 -0.34
C ALA A 170 16.86 3.93 -0.39
N GLU A 171 16.91 4.70 -1.45
CA GLU A 171 17.82 5.84 -1.60
C GLU A 171 17.58 6.89 -0.53
N GLN A 172 16.30 7.17 -0.23
CA GLN A 172 15.94 8.14 0.80
C GLN A 172 16.35 7.66 2.21
N LEU A 173 16.18 6.37 2.52
CA LEU A 173 16.69 5.81 3.79
C LEU A 173 18.23 5.92 3.88
N ALA A 174 18.93 5.67 2.77
CA ALA A 174 20.38 5.83 2.73
C ALA A 174 20.81 7.29 2.98
N ARG A 175 20.08 8.27 2.43
CA ARG A 175 20.29 9.72 2.71
C ARG A 175 20.09 10.06 4.19
N PHE A 176 19.15 9.40 4.86
CA PHE A 176 18.99 9.53 6.32
C PHE A 176 20.06 8.77 7.14
N GLY A 177 21.07 8.19 6.47
CA GLY A 177 22.18 7.49 7.11
C GLY A 177 21.84 6.11 7.65
N VAL A 178 20.78 5.47 7.11
CA VAL A 178 20.52 4.05 7.39
C VAL A 178 21.53 3.21 6.60
N PRO A 179 22.29 2.32 7.26
CA PRO A 179 23.27 1.47 6.58
C PRO A 179 22.62 0.59 5.50
N ALA A 180 23.26 0.47 4.33
CA ALA A 180 22.73 -0.25 3.17
C ALA A 180 22.34 -1.71 3.51
N GLU A 181 23.11 -2.38 4.35
CA GLU A 181 22.84 -3.75 4.80
C GLU A 181 21.58 -3.89 5.68
N ARG A 182 21.00 -2.77 6.16
CA ARG A 182 19.73 -2.75 6.90
C ARG A 182 18.54 -2.42 6.03
N ILE A 183 18.76 -1.91 4.83
CA ILE A 183 17.69 -1.55 3.89
C ILE A 183 17.37 -2.77 3.03
N VAL A 184 16.09 -3.12 2.95
CA VAL A 184 15.61 -4.22 2.12
C VAL A 184 14.47 -3.72 1.25
N ARG A 185 14.61 -3.81 -0.07
CA ARG A 185 13.49 -3.53 -0.99
C ARG A 185 12.64 -4.78 -1.14
N ILE A 186 11.38 -4.70 -0.74
CA ILE A 186 10.34 -5.69 -1.03
C ILE A 186 9.19 -4.94 -1.67
N PRO A 187 8.89 -5.13 -2.95
CA PRO A 187 7.81 -4.43 -3.62
C PRO A 187 6.45 -4.64 -2.94
N HIS A 188 5.51 -3.74 -3.18
CA HIS A 188 4.14 -3.91 -2.72
C HIS A 188 3.47 -5.05 -3.50
N GLY A 189 2.78 -5.96 -2.81
CA GLY A 189 2.01 -7.03 -3.45
C GLY A 189 0.79 -6.49 -4.20
N THR A 190 0.38 -7.15 -5.28
CA THR A 190 -0.85 -6.82 -6.00
C THR A 190 -2.09 -7.29 -5.24
N PHE A 191 -3.17 -6.53 -5.34
CA PHE A 191 -4.48 -6.96 -4.82
C PHE A 191 -5.26 -7.63 -5.94
N ASP A 192 -5.12 -8.94 -6.03
CA ASP A 192 -5.70 -9.72 -7.11
C ASP A 192 -7.21 -9.95 -6.92
N THR A 193 -7.93 -10.01 -8.03
CA THR A 193 -9.32 -10.48 -8.05
C THR A 193 -9.36 -11.99 -8.27
N PRO A 194 -10.29 -12.71 -7.62
CA PRO A 194 -10.52 -14.12 -7.90
C PRO A 194 -11.21 -14.37 -9.27
N ALA A 195 -11.78 -13.31 -9.89
CA ALA A 195 -12.43 -13.41 -11.18
C ALA A 195 -11.41 -13.58 -12.32
N SER A 196 -11.87 -14.19 -13.43
CA SER A 196 -11.11 -14.18 -14.68
C SER A 196 -10.86 -12.74 -15.13
N ILE A 197 -9.65 -12.46 -15.57
CA ILE A 197 -9.26 -11.15 -16.07
C ILE A 197 -9.35 -11.18 -17.59
N GLU A 198 -10.19 -10.29 -18.12
CA GLU A 198 -10.33 -10.09 -19.54
C GLU A 198 -9.43 -8.92 -20.00
N PRO A 199 -8.89 -8.98 -21.23
CA PRO A 199 -8.20 -7.86 -21.84
C PRO A 199 -9.04 -6.59 -21.77
N PRO A 200 -8.45 -5.44 -21.47
CA PRO A 200 -9.18 -4.18 -21.41
C PRO A 200 -9.69 -3.79 -22.79
N SER A 201 -10.87 -3.18 -22.84
CA SER A 201 -11.48 -2.68 -24.06
C SER A 201 -12.23 -1.38 -23.81
N GLY A 202 -12.50 -0.62 -24.86
CA GLY A 202 -13.20 0.65 -24.76
C GLY A 202 -12.26 1.82 -24.47
N ARG A 203 -12.81 2.91 -23.90
CA ARG A 203 -12.08 4.18 -23.69
C ARG A 203 -12.38 4.78 -22.30
N THR A 204 -12.53 3.92 -21.30
CA THR A 204 -12.81 4.32 -19.92
C THR A 204 -11.52 4.41 -19.12
N LEU A 205 -11.23 5.60 -18.62
CA LEU A 205 -10.13 5.88 -17.71
C LEU A 205 -10.62 5.78 -16.27
N LEU A 206 -9.82 5.21 -15.37
CA LEU A 206 -10.15 5.12 -13.97
C LEU A 206 -9.07 5.81 -13.11
N PHE A 207 -9.47 6.79 -12.34
CA PHE A 207 -8.72 7.31 -11.21
C PHE A 207 -9.28 6.69 -9.94
N PHE A 208 -8.47 5.96 -9.18
CA PHE A 208 -8.90 5.19 -8.02
C PHE A 208 -8.11 5.50 -6.75
N GLY A 209 -8.81 5.51 -5.61
CA GLY A 209 -8.22 5.64 -4.27
C GLY A 209 -8.55 6.97 -3.59
N LEU A 210 -7.94 7.24 -2.43
CA LEU A 210 -8.16 8.51 -1.72
C LEU A 210 -7.85 9.69 -2.64
N ILE A 211 -8.76 10.67 -2.70
CA ILE A 211 -8.58 11.87 -3.52
C ILE A 211 -7.85 12.90 -2.68
N ARG A 212 -6.61 13.22 -3.11
CA ARG A 212 -5.74 14.21 -2.51
C ARG A 212 -5.03 15.02 -3.58
N ASP A 213 -4.63 16.23 -3.26
CA ASP A 213 -3.97 17.16 -4.17
C ASP A 213 -2.72 16.53 -4.81
N TYR A 214 -1.84 15.91 -4.02
CA TYR A 214 -0.61 15.31 -4.53
C TYR A 214 -0.84 14.17 -5.55
N LYS A 215 -2.07 13.66 -5.68
CA LYS A 215 -2.41 12.60 -6.64
C LYS A 215 -2.72 13.12 -8.05
N GLY A 216 -2.76 14.44 -8.25
CA GLY A 216 -2.80 15.06 -9.57
C GLY A 216 -4.09 14.81 -10.36
N LEU A 217 -5.25 14.70 -9.70
CA LEU A 217 -6.52 14.50 -10.41
C LEU A 217 -6.85 15.66 -11.37
N ASP A 218 -6.43 16.87 -11.03
CA ASP A 218 -6.55 18.06 -11.88
C ASP A 218 -5.72 17.94 -13.17
N ILE A 219 -4.53 17.32 -13.11
CA ILE A 219 -3.70 17.02 -14.30
C ILE A 219 -4.44 16.05 -15.22
N LEU A 220 -5.10 15.03 -14.65
CA LEU A 220 -5.88 14.08 -15.44
C LEU A 220 -7.13 14.76 -16.07
N VAL A 221 -7.77 15.69 -15.35
CA VAL A 221 -8.90 16.46 -15.91
C VAL A 221 -8.43 17.36 -17.05
N GLN A 222 -7.23 17.97 -16.96
CA GLN A 222 -6.63 18.71 -18.08
C GLN A 222 -6.32 17.79 -19.27
N ALA A 223 -5.72 16.64 -19.03
CA ALA A 223 -5.43 15.65 -20.08
C ALA A 223 -6.73 15.15 -20.77
N LEU A 224 -7.83 15.00 -20.02
CA LEU A 224 -9.12 14.58 -20.58
C LEU A 224 -9.68 15.54 -21.62
N ALA A 225 -9.34 16.84 -21.54
CA ALA A 225 -9.74 17.83 -22.53
C ALA A 225 -9.16 17.53 -23.94
N GLU A 226 -7.98 16.91 -23.99
CA GLU A 226 -7.34 16.49 -25.23
C GLU A 226 -7.76 15.11 -25.75
N LEU A 227 -8.67 14.44 -25.05
CA LEU A 227 -9.13 13.06 -25.31
C LEU A 227 -10.65 13.04 -25.53
N PRO A 228 -11.18 13.51 -26.67
CA PRO A 228 -12.62 13.75 -26.85
C PRO A 228 -13.49 12.49 -26.68
N ASP A 229 -12.98 11.32 -27.03
CA ASP A 229 -13.71 10.05 -27.00
C ASP A 229 -13.52 9.28 -25.67
N ALA A 230 -12.71 9.77 -24.74
CA ALA A 230 -12.49 9.13 -23.46
C ALA A 230 -13.50 9.57 -22.41
N ARG A 231 -13.81 8.66 -21.48
CA ARG A 231 -14.58 8.92 -20.26
C ARG A 231 -13.68 8.69 -19.05
N LEU A 232 -13.91 9.45 -18.00
CA LEU A 232 -13.17 9.31 -16.73
C LEU A 232 -14.13 8.90 -15.62
N VAL A 233 -13.78 7.85 -14.89
CA VAL A 233 -14.40 7.50 -13.62
C VAL A 233 -13.44 7.90 -12.50
N VAL A 234 -13.89 8.75 -11.59
CA VAL A 234 -13.18 9.14 -10.38
C VAL A 234 -13.79 8.42 -9.19
N ALA A 235 -13.06 7.48 -8.60
CA ALA A 235 -13.56 6.59 -7.58
C ALA A 235 -12.72 6.65 -6.30
N GLY A 236 -13.31 7.08 -5.18
CA GLY A 236 -12.64 7.12 -3.89
C GLY A 236 -13.10 8.21 -2.94
N ASP A 237 -12.54 8.20 -1.72
CA ASP A 237 -12.94 9.15 -0.68
C ASP A 237 -12.14 10.46 -0.78
N PRO A 238 -12.82 11.62 -0.94
CA PRO A 238 -12.15 12.92 -0.99
C PRO A 238 -11.70 13.32 0.43
N LEU A 239 -10.39 13.45 0.60
CA LEU A 239 -9.79 14.01 1.82
C LEU A 239 -9.46 15.50 1.66
N ASP A 240 -9.32 15.96 0.41
CA ASP A 240 -9.18 17.36 0.05
C ASP A 240 -10.45 17.84 -0.70
N PRO A 241 -10.74 19.16 -0.73
CA PRO A 241 -11.91 19.69 -1.42
C PRO A 241 -11.95 19.31 -2.90
N ILE A 242 -13.09 18.81 -3.38
CA ILE A 242 -13.28 18.34 -4.76
C ILE A 242 -13.82 19.44 -5.68
N GLU A 243 -14.39 20.48 -5.10
CA GLU A 243 -15.05 21.58 -5.82
C GLU A 243 -14.13 22.30 -6.81
N PRO A 244 -12.83 22.58 -6.48
CA PRO A 244 -11.91 23.18 -7.46
C PRO A 244 -11.73 22.31 -8.71
N ILE A 245 -11.68 20.98 -8.54
CA ILE A 245 -11.50 20.04 -9.67
C ILE A 245 -12.77 19.96 -10.51
N ARG A 246 -13.95 20.01 -9.90
CA ARG A 246 -15.23 20.11 -10.61
C ARG A 246 -15.36 21.43 -11.39
N GLY A 247 -14.89 22.53 -10.79
CA GLY A 247 -14.82 23.84 -11.47
C GLY A 247 -13.93 23.78 -12.70
N LEU A 248 -12.73 23.21 -12.57
CA LEU A 248 -11.79 23.00 -13.68
C LEU A 248 -12.42 22.15 -14.80
N ALA A 249 -13.11 21.07 -14.44
CA ALA A 249 -13.79 20.21 -15.41
C ALA A 249 -14.88 20.95 -16.19
N ALA A 250 -15.62 21.84 -15.53
CA ALA A 250 -16.64 22.68 -16.19
C ALA A 250 -16.00 23.73 -17.11
N GLU A 251 -14.92 24.39 -16.67
CA GLU A 251 -14.18 25.39 -17.46
C GLU A 251 -13.59 24.76 -18.74
N LEU A 252 -13.10 23.53 -18.65
CA LEU A 252 -12.54 22.78 -19.78
C LEU A 252 -13.62 22.07 -20.64
N GLY A 253 -14.90 22.15 -20.28
CA GLY A 253 -15.99 21.51 -21.02
C GLY A 253 -15.98 19.98 -20.99
N VAL A 254 -15.39 19.38 -19.95
CA VAL A 254 -15.28 17.92 -19.82
C VAL A 254 -16.15 17.33 -18.71
N ALA A 255 -16.92 18.15 -18.00
CA ALA A 255 -17.69 17.73 -16.83
C ALA A 255 -18.65 16.56 -17.13
N ASP A 256 -19.31 16.55 -18.29
CA ASP A 256 -20.25 15.51 -18.70
C ASP A 256 -19.59 14.16 -19.02
N ARG A 257 -18.28 14.14 -19.15
CA ARG A 257 -17.47 12.93 -19.40
C ARG A 257 -16.83 12.37 -18.13
N ILE A 258 -17.11 12.97 -16.96
CA ILE A 258 -16.56 12.55 -15.66
C ILE A 258 -17.68 11.98 -14.80
N GLU A 259 -17.53 10.72 -14.43
CA GLU A 259 -18.39 10.05 -13.47
C GLU A 259 -17.72 10.07 -12.08
N TRP A 260 -18.44 10.56 -11.06
CA TRP A 260 -17.94 10.69 -9.69
C TRP A 260 -18.53 9.60 -8.79
N ARG A 261 -17.68 8.69 -8.28
CA ARG A 261 -18.00 7.64 -7.32
C ARG A 261 -17.30 7.95 -6.00
N LEU A 262 -17.81 8.95 -5.26
CA LEU A 262 -17.16 9.49 -4.08
C LEU A 262 -17.53 8.72 -2.82
N GLY A 263 -16.54 8.53 -1.93
CA GLY A 263 -16.63 7.82 -0.67
C GLY A 263 -15.82 6.53 -0.65
N TYR A 264 -15.86 5.83 0.48
CA TYR A 264 -15.25 4.52 0.62
C TYR A 264 -16.11 3.48 -0.13
N LEU A 265 -15.51 2.80 -1.08
CA LEU A 265 -16.20 1.83 -1.93
C LEU A 265 -16.06 0.40 -1.38
N PRO A 266 -17.16 -0.38 -1.37
CA PRO A 266 -17.10 -1.82 -1.12
C PRO A 266 -16.22 -2.54 -2.15
N GLN A 267 -15.57 -3.64 -1.77
CA GLN A 267 -14.67 -4.40 -2.65
C GLN A 267 -15.35 -4.81 -3.98
N ALA A 268 -16.60 -5.26 -3.93
CA ALA A 268 -17.35 -5.64 -5.14
C ALA A 268 -17.53 -4.49 -6.15
N ASP A 269 -17.66 -3.25 -5.67
CA ASP A 269 -17.72 -2.07 -6.53
C ASP A 269 -16.35 -1.75 -7.11
N VAL A 270 -15.26 -1.89 -6.32
CA VAL A 270 -13.88 -1.75 -6.80
C VAL A 270 -13.61 -2.76 -7.92
N ASP A 271 -13.93 -4.03 -7.70
CA ASP A 271 -13.74 -5.09 -8.69
C ASP A 271 -14.52 -4.82 -10.00
N ARG A 272 -15.75 -4.28 -9.88
CA ARG A 272 -16.55 -3.88 -11.04
C ARG A 272 -15.92 -2.72 -11.80
N LEU A 273 -15.54 -1.65 -11.12
CA LEU A 273 -14.90 -0.48 -11.73
C LEU A 273 -13.58 -0.84 -12.42
N MET A 274 -12.78 -1.70 -11.80
CA MET A 274 -11.55 -2.20 -12.41
C MET A 274 -11.81 -3.02 -13.67
N ARG A 275 -12.87 -3.85 -13.72
CA ARG A 275 -13.23 -4.61 -14.92
C ARG A 275 -13.73 -3.70 -16.05
N GLU A 276 -14.48 -2.64 -15.72
CA GLU A 276 -15.04 -1.69 -16.68
C GLU A 276 -14.00 -0.70 -17.23
N ALA A 277 -12.90 -0.49 -16.51
CA ALA A 277 -11.84 0.40 -16.92
C ALA A 277 -11.00 -0.18 -18.05
N THR A 278 -10.60 0.67 -19.01
CA THR A 278 -9.58 0.34 -20.01
C THR A 278 -8.20 0.58 -19.45
N LEU A 279 -7.99 1.74 -18.84
CA LEU A 279 -6.71 2.15 -18.23
C LEU A 279 -6.95 2.70 -16.82
N ALA A 280 -6.01 2.43 -15.92
CA ALA A 280 -5.92 3.13 -14.65
C ALA A 280 -4.90 4.27 -14.77
N VAL A 281 -5.22 5.45 -14.22
CA VAL A 281 -4.37 6.64 -14.40
C VAL A 281 -4.03 7.25 -13.04
N PHE A 282 -2.71 7.40 -12.77
CA PHE A 282 -2.20 7.89 -11.49
C PHE A 282 -1.11 8.95 -11.69
N PRO A 283 -1.48 10.21 -12.00
CA PRO A 283 -0.54 11.29 -12.34
C PRO A 283 -0.03 12.00 -11.08
N TYR A 284 0.54 11.24 -10.14
CA TYR A 284 0.98 11.76 -8.84
C TYR A 284 2.08 12.81 -9.00
N ARG A 285 2.01 13.89 -8.18
CA ARG A 285 3.03 14.94 -8.09
C ARG A 285 4.17 14.59 -7.14
N GLY A 286 3.87 13.78 -6.13
CA GLY A 286 4.79 13.43 -5.07
C GLY A 286 4.36 12.18 -4.33
N GLY A 287 5.09 11.85 -3.25
CA GLY A 287 4.84 10.63 -2.50
C GLY A 287 5.65 9.46 -3.05
N GLU A 288 6.93 9.38 -2.71
CA GLU A 288 7.85 8.31 -3.14
C GLU A 288 7.54 6.96 -2.46
N SER A 289 6.26 6.69 -2.21
CA SER A 289 5.78 5.45 -1.59
C SER A 289 5.04 4.60 -2.61
N ALA A 290 4.97 3.31 -2.35
CA ALA A 290 4.13 2.42 -3.16
C ALA A 290 2.66 2.84 -3.09
N SER A 291 1.95 2.70 -4.20
CA SER A 291 0.53 3.01 -4.30
C SER A 291 -0.30 1.73 -4.24
N GLY A 292 -1.08 1.57 -3.17
CA GLY A 292 -2.06 0.48 -3.08
C GLY A 292 -3.11 0.55 -4.21
N ALA A 293 -3.42 1.75 -4.70
CA ALA A 293 -4.32 1.94 -5.84
C ALA A 293 -3.72 1.38 -7.15
N LEU A 294 -2.43 1.65 -7.40
CA LEU A 294 -1.71 1.05 -8.54
C LEU A 294 -1.63 -0.47 -8.38
N ALA A 295 -1.29 -0.97 -7.18
CA ALA A 295 -1.25 -2.40 -6.90
C ALA A 295 -2.62 -3.07 -7.15
N THR A 296 -3.73 -2.40 -6.83
CA THR A 296 -5.08 -2.87 -7.14
C THR A 296 -5.31 -2.92 -8.64
N ALA A 297 -4.97 -1.86 -9.39
CA ALA A 297 -5.14 -1.82 -10.83
C ALA A 297 -4.37 -2.95 -11.53
N LEU A 298 -3.08 -3.11 -11.20
CA LEU A 298 -2.25 -4.18 -11.74
C LEU A 298 -2.79 -5.58 -11.39
N GLY A 299 -3.26 -5.76 -10.15
CA GLY A 299 -3.87 -7.00 -9.69
C GLY A 299 -5.15 -7.38 -10.43
N HIS A 300 -5.87 -6.39 -10.95
CA HIS A 300 -7.06 -6.56 -11.80
C HIS A 300 -6.75 -6.56 -13.30
N GLY A 301 -5.49 -6.62 -13.67
CA GLY A 301 -5.09 -6.65 -15.07
C GLY A 301 -5.35 -5.33 -15.81
N ARG A 302 -5.35 -4.21 -15.11
CA ARG A 302 -5.54 -2.90 -15.74
C ARG A 302 -4.19 -2.24 -16.01
N PRO A 303 -3.83 -2.03 -17.29
CA PRO A 303 -2.65 -1.25 -17.63
C PRO A 303 -2.73 0.15 -17.05
N ALA A 304 -1.59 0.69 -16.63
CA ALA A 304 -1.56 1.97 -15.95
C ALA A 304 -0.78 3.03 -16.73
N VAL A 305 -1.30 4.26 -16.75
CA VAL A 305 -0.51 5.44 -17.10
C VAL A 305 -0.21 6.19 -15.80
N VAL A 306 1.07 6.32 -15.49
CA VAL A 306 1.52 6.86 -14.22
C VAL A 306 2.56 7.96 -14.43
N SER A 307 2.68 8.87 -13.46
CA SER A 307 3.85 9.75 -13.42
C SER A 307 5.12 9.01 -12.98
N ASP A 308 6.27 9.59 -13.24
CA ASP A 308 7.60 9.09 -12.84
C ASP A 308 7.72 8.76 -11.35
N VAL A 309 6.88 9.35 -10.50
CA VAL A 309 6.77 9.03 -9.05
C VAL A 309 6.41 7.57 -8.80
N LEU A 310 5.57 6.98 -9.64
CA LEU A 310 5.09 5.59 -9.52
C LEU A 310 5.65 4.67 -10.60
N GLY A 311 6.58 5.17 -11.43
CA GLY A 311 7.05 4.50 -12.63
C GLY A 311 7.69 3.14 -12.41
N GLU A 312 8.35 2.92 -11.27
CA GLU A 312 9.19 1.75 -11.02
C GLU A 312 8.50 0.40 -11.31
N LEU A 313 7.32 0.16 -10.76
CA LEU A 313 6.61 -1.11 -10.98
C LEU A 313 6.05 -1.24 -12.39
N VAL A 314 5.63 -0.13 -12.99
CA VAL A 314 5.08 -0.11 -14.35
C VAL A 314 6.17 -0.43 -15.37
N GLU A 315 7.37 0.17 -15.23
CA GLU A 315 8.53 -0.08 -16.10
C GLU A 315 9.09 -1.49 -15.91
N GLU A 316 9.28 -1.94 -14.66
CA GLU A 316 9.84 -3.28 -14.37
C GLU A 316 9.03 -4.42 -15.02
N HIS A 317 7.72 -4.22 -15.17
CA HIS A 317 6.82 -5.25 -15.71
C HIS A 317 6.28 -4.94 -17.10
N GLY A 318 6.53 -3.73 -17.63
CA GLY A 318 5.92 -3.28 -18.89
C GLY A 318 4.39 -3.15 -18.80
N ALA A 319 3.87 -2.79 -17.61
CA ALA A 319 2.45 -2.80 -17.29
C ALA A 319 1.72 -1.49 -17.65
N GLY A 320 2.28 -0.69 -18.55
CA GLY A 320 1.74 0.59 -18.96
C GLY A 320 2.80 1.58 -19.40
N VAL A 321 2.52 2.87 -19.24
CA VAL A 321 3.39 3.98 -19.66
C VAL A 321 3.69 4.91 -18.50
N VAL A 322 4.93 5.37 -18.42
CA VAL A 322 5.41 6.36 -17.45
C VAL A 322 5.60 7.70 -18.13
N VAL A 323 5.08 8.77 -17.54
CA VAL A 323 5.17 10.15 -18.06
C VAL A 323 5.80 11.07 -17.02
N PRO A 324 6.35 12.23 -17.43
CA PRO A 324 6.79 13.24 -16.48
C PRO A 324 5.62 13.69 -15.58
N ARG A 325 5.92 13.96 -14.30
CA ARG A 325 4.91 14.53 -13.39
C ARG A 325 4.52 15.94 -13.84
N GLU A 326 3.31 16.37 -13.51
CA GLU A 326 2.77 17.70 -13.80
C GLU A 326 2.68 18.05 -15.30
N ASP A 327 2.71 17.06 -16.19
CA ASP A 327 2.62 17.23 -17.64
C ASP A 327 1.33 16.59 -18.18
N ALA A 328 0.27 17.41 -18.30
CA ALA A 328 -1.02 16.97 -18.80
C ALA A 328 -0.98 16.58 -20.28
N ALA A 329 -0.13 17.22 -21.09
CA ALA A 329 -0.01 16.93 -22.51
C ALA A 329 0.69 15.57 -22.73
N ALA A 330 1.79 15.30 -22.00
CA ALA A 330 2.44 14.00 -22.03
C ALA A 330 1.51 12.89 -21.52
N LEU A 331 0.70 13.17 -20.47
CA LEU A 331 -0.30 12.25 -19.96
C LEU A 331 -1.37 11.93 -21.02
N ALA A 332 -1.90 12.94 -21.69
CA ALA A 332 -2.87 12.76 -22.78
C ALA A 332 -2.29 11.97 -23.95
N ALA A 333 -1.04 12.25 -24.35
CA ALA A 333 -0.37 11.54 -25.43
C ALA A 333 -0.20 10.04 -25.09
N ALA A 334 0.26 9.70 -23.90
CA ALA A 334 0.43 8.31 -23.45
C ALA A 334 -0.92 7.56 -23.36
N ILE A 335 -1.96 8.22 -22.85
CA ILE A 335 -3.30 7.64 -22.82
C ILE A 335 -3.81 7.38 -24.25
N ARG A 336 -3.64 8.33 -25.14
CA ARG A 336 -4.07 8.21 -26.56
C ARG A 336 -3.33 7.07 -27.24
N GLU A 337 -2.02 6.93 -27.07
CA GLU A 337 -1.23 5.83 -27.61
C GLU A 337 -1.82 4.47 -27.24
N LEU A 338 -2.09 4.25 -25.93
CA LEU A 338 -2.65 2.98 -25.48
C LEU A 338 -4.10 2.75 -25.93
N LEU A 339 -4.90 3.81 -26.10
CA LEU A 339 -6.30 3.68 -26.53
C LEU A 339 -6.44 3.49 -28.05
N ASP A 340 -5.49 3.99 -28.84
CA ASP A 340 -5.55 3.99 -30.31
C ASP A 340 -4.69 2.87 -30.95
N ASP A 341 -3.71 2.30 -30.21
CA ASP A 341 -2.91 1.16 -30.65
C ASP A 341 -3.27 -0.12 -29.84
N PRO A 342 -4.11 -1.02 -30.40
CA PRO A 342 -4.47 -2.28 -29.73
C PRO A 342 -3.26 -3.15 -29.38
N ALA A 343 -2.17 -3.07 -30.17
CA ALA A 343 -0.97 -3.85 -29.88
C ALA A 343 -0.19 -3.26 -28.69
N ALA A 344 -0.16 -1.94 -28.53
CA ALA A 344 0.41 -1.29 -27.35
C ALA A 344 -0.41 -1.65 -26.09
N LEU A 345 -1.74 -1.58 -26.17
CA LEU A 345 -2.64 -1.95 -25.07
C LEU A 345 -2.46 -3.42 -24.66
N GLU A 346 -2.39 -4.34 -25.65
CA GLU A 346 -2.14 -5.77 -25.39
C GLU A 346 -0.77 -6.01 -24.76
N ARG A 347 0.28 -5.33 -25.18
CA ARG A 347 1.60 -5.41 -24.54
C ARG A 347 1.55 -4.97 -23.08
N ALA A 348 0.89 -3.84 -22.80
CA ALA A 348 0.72 -3.33 -21.44
C ALA A 348 -0.13 -4.27 -20.57
N PHE A 349 -1.17 -4.88 -21.13
CA PHE A 349 -1.96 -5.90 -20.45
C PHE A 349 -1.14 -7.13 -20.07
N ARG A 350 -0.31 -7.66 -20.98
CA ARG A 350 0.63 -8.75 -20.64
C ARG A 350 1.63 -8.36 -19.57
N GLY A 351 2.01 -7.09 -19.52
CA GLY A 351 2.81 -6.54 -18.44
C GLY A 351 2.11 -6.65 -17.07
N THR A 352 0.80 -6.42 -17.02
CA THR A 352 0.04 -6.61 -15.78
C THR A 352 0.01 -8.08 -15.34
N GLU A 353 -0.05 -9.04 -16.26
CA GLU A 353 0.05 -10.46 -15.92
C GLU A 353 1.43 -10.82 -15.35
N ALA A 354 2.51 -10.23 -15.89
CA ALA A 354 3.85 -10.38 -15.33
C ALA A 354 3.94 -9.78 -13.92
N ALA A 355 3.38 -8.58 -13.71
CA ALA A 355 3.31 -7.94 -12.40
C ALA A 355 2.53 -8.80 -11.38
N ARG A 356 1.37 -9.34 -11.73
CA ARG A 356 0.57 -10.20 -10.86
C ARG A 356 1.34 -11.44 -10.41
N ARG A 357 2.09 -12.09 -11.33
CA ARG A 357 2.91 -13.26 -10.96
C ARG A 357 4.07 -12.85 -10.05
N GLY A 358 4.82 -11.81 -10.40
CA GLY A 358 6.02 -11.38 -9.68
C GLY A 358 5.72 -10.71 -8.34
N LEU A 359 4.56 -10.07 -8.22
CA LEU A 359 4.11 -9.33 -7.04
C LEU A 359 2.95 -10.03 -6.32
N SER A 360 2.74 -11.33 -6.56
CA SER A 360 1.77 -12.12 -5.80
C SER A 360 2.12 -12.13 -4.32
N TRP A 361 1.12 -12.20 -3.46
CA TRP A 361 1.38 -12.21 -2.02
C TRP A 361 2.18 -13.42 -1.56
N ASP A 362 2.12 -14.54 -2.29
CA ASP A 362 3.00 -15.68 -2.03
C ASP A 362 4.47 -15.36 -2.31
N ALA A 363 4.78 -14.70 -3.45
CA ALA A 363 6.15 -14.26 -3.78
C ALA A 363 6.66 -13.19 -2.79
N ILE A 364 5.77 -12.28 -2.37
CA ILE A 364 6.07 -11.26 -1.35
C ILE A 364 6.35 -11.92 0.01
N ALA A 365 5.52 -12.90 0.41
CA ALA A 365 5.70 -13.64 1.66
C ALA A 365 7.00 -14.47 1.65
N GLU A 366 7.34 -15.10 0.52
CA GLU A 366 8.61 -15.82 0.34
C GLU A 366 9.82 -14.89 0.56
N THR A 367 9.74 -13.67 0.04
CA THR A 367 10.81 -12.69 0.23
C THR A 367 10.93 -12.25 1.70
N HIS A 368 9.81 -12.09 2.39
CA HIS A 368 9.80 -11.81 3.84
C HIS A 368 10.34 -13.01 4.65
N GLU A 369 9.97 -14.23 4.28
CA GLU A 369 10.46 -15.46 4.93
C GLU A 369 11.99 -15.55 4.82
N ARG A 370 12.57 -15.28 3.65
CA ARG A 370 14.03 -15.22 3.46
C ARG A 370 14.67 -14.16 4.35
N LEU A 371 14.10 -12.94 4.38
CA LEU A 371 14.55 -11.86 5.25
C LEU A 371 14.56 -12.28 6.73
N TYR A 372 13.50 -12.92 7.20
CA TYR A 372 13.40 -13.36 8.60
C TYR A 372 14.39 -14.48 8.91
N SER A 373 14.56 -15.44 8.01
CA SER A 373 15.51 -16.54 8.15
C SER A 373 16.96 -16.04 8.23
N ASP A 374 17.33 -15.09 7.37
CA ASP A 374 18.65 -14.44 7.36
C ASP A 374 18.96 -13.69 8.67
N LEU A 375 17.91 -13.05 9.23
CA LEU A 375 18.06 -12.35 10.52
C LEU A 375 18.28 -13.33 11.68
N LEU A 376 17.53 -14.44 11.69
CA LEU A 376 17.63 -15.45 12.74
C LEU A 376 18.95 -16.20 12.67
N ALA A 377 19.46 -16.50 11.48
CA ALA A 377 20.78 -17.12 11.31
C ALA A 377 21.90 -16.26 11.88
N LYS A 378 21.82 -14.91 11.74
CA LYS A 378 22.80 -13.98 12.31
C LYS A 378 22.72 -13.84 13.83
N VAL A 379 21.54 -14.03 14.43
CA VAL A 379 21.34 -13.97 15.89
C VAL A 379 21.72 -15.28 16.56
N GLY A 380 21.54 -16.42 15.90
CA GLY A 380 21.89 -17.75 16.41
C GLY A 380 23.35 -18.15 16.20
N GLY A 381 24.13 -17.38 15.47
CA GLY A 381 25.55 -17.63 15.18
C GLY A 381 26.53 -16.79 16.01
N LEU A 382 26.07 -16.18 17.12
CA LEU A 382 26.89 -15.48 18.13
C LEU A 382 27.05 -16.34 19.38
#